data_98166da94e7f2c125ac1a1a1692eed8f
#
_entry.id   98166da94e7f2c125ac1a1a1692eed8f
#
_cell.length_a   1.000
_cell.length_b   1.000
_cell.length_c   1.000
_cell.angle_alpha   90.00
_cell.angle_beta   90.00
_cell.angle_gamma   90.00
#
_symmetry.space_group_name_H-M   'P 1'
#
loop_
_entity.id
_entity.type
_entity.pdbx_description
1 polymer ?
#
loop_
_entity_poly.entity_id
_entity_poly.type
_entity_poly.pdbx_seq_one_letter_code
_entity_poly.pdbx_strand_id
1 'polypeptide(L)'
;MREAIGGSQLLLIIITIFIVVMMLLAGSIGYTKAFKARNGILNIVQSHGAYGENAETVMTKNDGEAEKEILSLLNNMGYNVTIGRSNGCKKLSELKNNSSLKEVNCWKSSDYNFSIYSMMDTENNWRYGIETYMYFELPLFGKNDIFSFPLYADSYTFFKVE
;
A
#
# COMPACT_ATOMS: atom_id res chain seq x y z
N MET A 1 -9.91 -15.06 51.83
CA MET A 1 -9.39 -15.68 50.58
C MET A 1 -10.32 -15.55 49.38
N ARG A 2 -11.64 -15.68 49.45
CA ARG A 2 -12.56 -15.53 48.33
C ARG A 2 -12.58 -14.12 47.70
N GLU A 3 -12.47 -13.06 48.48
CA GLU A 3 -12.46 -11.66 47.99
C GLU A 3 -11.19 -11.31 47.23
N ALA A 4 -10.04 -11.85 47.59
CA ALA A 4 -8.77 -11.62 46.92
C ALA A 4 -8.75 -12.24 45.49
N ILE A 5 -9.41 -13.39 45.34
CA ILE A 5 -9.53 -14.07 44.03
C ILE A 5 -10.43 -13.27 43.08
N GLY A 6 -11.54 -12.69 43.55
CA GLY A 6 -12.45 -11.86 42.75
C GLY A 6 -11.78 -10.58 42.26
N GLY A 7 -10.99 -9.91 43.10
CA GLY A 7 -10.25 -8.70 42.71
C GLY A 7 -9.17 -8.96 41.63
N SER A 8 -8.45 -10.08 41.75
CA SER A 8 -7.45 -10.48 40.74
C SER A 8 -8.07 -10.81 39.38
N GLN A 9 -9.22 -11.48 39.34
CA GLN A 9 -9.92 -11.77 38.09
C GLN A 9 -10.45 -10.50 37.41
N LEU A 10 -10.99 -9.58 38.17
CA LEU A 10 -11.51 -8.30 37.66
C LEU A 10 -10.37 -7.47 37.03
N LEU A 11 -9.20 -7.42 37.69
CA LEU A 11 -8.03 -6.74 37.20
C LEU A 11 -7.53 -7.37 35.88
N LEU A 12 -7.53 -8.68 35.74
CA LEU A 12 -7.17 -9.40 34.54
C LEU A 12 -8.11 -9.06 33.37
N ILE A 13 -9.41 -8.98 33.62
CA ILE A 13 -10.41 -8.59 32.61
C ILE A 13 -10.16 -7.15 32.12
N ILE A 14 -9.91 -6.22 33.04
CA ILE A 14 -9.65 -4.81 32.70
C ILE A 14 -8.40 -4.70 31.83
N ILE A 15 -7.30 -5.37 32.19
CA ILE A 15 -6.06 -5.37 31.40
C ILE A 15 -6.31 -5.95 30.00
N THR A 16 -7.05 -7.05 29.90
CA THR A 16 -7.36 -7.68 28.62
C THR A 16 -8.15 -6.73 27.71
N ILE A 17 -9.19 -6.08 28.24
CA ILE A 17 -9.97 -5.09 27.49
C ILE A 17 -9.09 -3.93 27.04
N PHE A 18 -8.22 -3.42 27.91
CA PHE A 18 -7.31 -2.33 27.58
C PHE A 18 -6.36 -2.70 26.43
N ILE A 19 -5.78 -3.91 26.46
CA ILE A 19 -4.92 -4.42 25.37
C ILE A 19 -5.69 -4.50 24.06
N VAL A 20 -6.92 -5.01 24.05
CA VAL A 20 -7.76 -5.10 22.85
C VAL A 20 -8.06 -3.71 22.27
N VAL A 21 -8.42 -2.75 23.12
CA VAL A 21 -8.66 -1.36 22.69
C VAL A 21 -7.40 -0.74 22.08
N MET A 22 -6.24 -0.93 22.70
CA MET A 22 -4.96 -0.43 22.16
C MET A 22 -4.59 -1.06 20.80
N MET A 23 -4.86 -2.36 20.61
CA MET A 23 -4.67 -3.03 19.32
C MET A 23 -5.58 -2.46 18.23
N LEU A 24 -6.85 -2.21 18.55
CA LEU A 24 -7.81 -1.62 17.60
C LEU A 24 -7.40 -0.19 17.20
N LEU A 25 -6.95 0.62 18.14
CA LEU A 25 -6.46 1.97 17.87
C LEU A 25 -5.20 1.95 16.98
N ALA A 26 -4.23 1.10 17.28
CA ALA A 26 -3.02 0.95 16.49
C ALA A 26 -3.36 0.50 15.05
N GLY A 27 -4.28 -0.45 14.91
CA GLY A 27 -4.78 -0.91 13.61
C GLY A 27 -5.45 0.20 12.80
N SER A 28 -6.27 1.02 13.44
CA SER A 28 -6.95 2.16 12.80
C SER A 28 -5.96 3.20 12.28
N ILE A 29 -4.93 3.53 13.06
CA ILE A 29 -3.88 4.48 12.65
C ILE A 29 -3.08 3.90 11.47
N GLY A 30 -2.67 2.63 11.54
CA GLY A 30 -1.95 1.95 10.47
C GLY A 30 -2.75 1.93 9.16
N TYR A 31 -4.04 1.59 9.22
CA TYR A 31 -4.94 1.63 8.07
C TYR A 31 -5.03 3.02 7.45
N THR A 32 -5.21 4.05 8.28
CA THR A 32 -5.34 5.44 7.79
C THR A 32 -4.06 5.90 7.10
N LYS A 33 -2.89 5.59 7.66
CA LYS A 33 -1.59 5.91 7.03
C LYS A 33 -1.42 5.20 5.70
N ALA A 34 -1.69 3.90 5.65
CA ALA A 34 -1.55 3.11 4.43
C ALA A 34 -2.51 3.57 3.32
N PHE A 35 -3.74 3.92 3.68
CA PHE A 35 -4.73 4.45 2.75
C PHE A 35 -4.29 5.82 2.18
N LYS A 36 -3.77 6.71 3.02
CA LYS A 36 -3.23 8.01 2.58
C LYS A 36 -2.01 7.84 1.69
N ALA A 37 -1.09 6.93 2.05
CA ALA A 37 0.08 6.62 1.23
C ALA A 37 -0.35 6.12 -0.16
N ARG A 38 -1.25 5.13 -0.20
CA ARG A 38 -1.80 4.59 -1.45
C ARG A 38 -2.39 5.68 -2.35
N ASN A 39 -3.27 6.50 -1.82
CA ASN A 39 -3.92 7.56 -2.61
C ASN A 39 -2.92 8.64 -3.03
N GLY A 40 -1.95 8.98 -2.17
CA GLY A 40 -0.90 9.94 -2.51
C GLY A 40 -0.01 9.44 -3.65
N ILE A 41 0.43 8.18 -3.59
CA ILE A 41 1.21 7.56 -4.68
C ILE A 41 0.38 7.59 -5.99
N LEU A 42 -0.91 7.20 -5.91
CA LEU A 42 -1.77 7.19 -7.09
C LEU A 42 -1.89 8.56 -7.72
N ASN A 43 -2.09 9.61 -6.95
CA ASN A 43 -2.19 10.98 -7.44
C ASN A 43 -0.89 11.44 -8.13
N ILE A 44 0.28 11.11 -7.56
CA ILE A 44 1.57 11.44 -8.16
C ILE A 44 1.74 10.69 -9.48
N VAL A 45 1.46 9.39 -9.52
CA VAL A 45 1.55 8.59 -10.75
C VAL A 45 0.60 9.13 -11.83
N GLN A 46 -0.61 9.55 -11.46
CA GLN A 46 -1.56 10.15 -12.39
C GLN A 46 -1.11 11.52 -12.92
N SER A 47 -0.45 12.33 -12.09
CA SER A 47 0.02 13.66 -12.51
C SER A 47 1.24 13.59 -13.43
N HIS A 48 2.07 12.58 -13.28
CA HIS A 48 3.27 12.36 -14.12
C HIS A 48 3.01 11.45 -15.32
N GLY A 49 1.98 10.59 -15.24
CA GLY A 49 1.63 9.64 -16.28
C GLY A 49 0.77 10.26 -17.38
N ALA A 50 0.95 9.77 -18.60
CA ALA A 50 0.15 10.12 -19.74
C ALA A 50 -0.42 8.87 -20.43
N TYR A 51 -1.33 9.09 -21.39
CA TYR A 51 -1.88 8.01 -22.19
C TYR A 51 -0.77 7.25 -22.93
N GLY A 52 -0.76 5.92 -22.79
CA GLY A 52 0.19 5.06 -23.49
C GLY A 52 1.57 4.97 -22.85
N GLU A 53 1.83 5.64 -21.75
CA GLU A 53 3.07 5.50 -21.00
C GLU A 53 3.00 4.28 -20.08
N ASN A 54 4.03 3.43 -20.09
CA ASN A 54 4.10 2.32 -19.14
C ASN A 54 4.62 2.77 -17.78
N ALA A 55 4.40 1.94 -16.75
CA ALA A 55 4.78 2.25 -15.37
C ALA A 55 6.28 2.58 -15.21
N GLU A 56 7.14 1.88 -15.95
CA GLU A 56 8.59 2.11 -15.93
C GLU A 56 8.94 3.48 -16.50
N THR A 57 8.34 3.84 -17.63
CA THR A 57 8.56 5.15 -18.28
C THR A 57 8.14 6.29 -17.33
N VAL A 58 6.98 6.21 -16.71
CA VAL A 58 6.51 7.23 -15.77
C VAL A 58 7.46 7.41 -14.60
N MET A 59 8.00 6.31 -14.06
CA MET A 59 8.88 6.34 -12.90
C MET A 59 10.33 6.75 -13.21
N THR A 60 10.77 6.56 -14.45
CA THR A 60 12.15 6.90 -14.86
C THR A 60 12.24 8.24 -15.61
N LYS A 61 11.13 8.79 -16.07
CA LYS A 61 11.05 10.07 -16.76
C LYS A 61 11.59 11.22 -15.88
N ASN A 62 12.22 12.19 -16.50
CA ASN A 62 12.79 13.37 -15.83
C ASN A 62 13.69 13.00 -14.62
N ASP A 63 14.62 12.07 -14.80
CA ASP A 63 15.53 11.60 -13.75
C ASP A 63 14.81 11.03 -12.51
N GLY A 64 13.65 10.41 -12.71
CA GLY A 64 12.88 9.79 -11.64
C GLY A 64 12.17 10.81 -10.73
N GLU A 65 11.68 11.91 -11.29
CA GLU A 65 10.98 12.95 -10.54
C GLU A 65 9.76 12.38 -9.79
N ALA A 66 8.95 11.55 -10.45
CA ALA A 66 7.80 10.89 -9.83
C ALA A 66 8.21 9.99 -8.65
N GLU A 67 9.29 9.23 -8.80
CA GLU A 67 9.82 8.40 -7.70
C GLU A 67 10.27 9.25 -6.51
N LYS A 68 11.03 10.32 -6.75
CA LYS A 68 11.50 11.24 -5.70
C LYS A 68 10.34 11.90 -4.95
N GLU A 69 9.29 12.29 -5.66
CA GLU A 69 8.10 12.88 -5.05
C GLU A 69 7.35 11.86 -4.18
N ILE A 70 7.20 10.62 -4.65
CA ILE A 70 6.62 9.53 -3.86
C ILE A 70 7.44 9.27 -2.59
N LEU A 71 8.77 9.20 -2.71
CA LEU A 71 9.65 8.98 -1.57
C LEU A 71 9.54 10.11 -0.53
N SER A 72 9.49 11.36 -0.99
CA SER A 72 9.29 12.53 -0.13
C SER A 72 7.94 12.45 0.59
N LEU A 73 6.87 12.11 -0.13
CA LEU A 73 5.54 11.92 0.45
C LEU A 73 5.54 10.85 1.56
N LEU A 74 6.11 9.69 1.28
CA LEU A 74 6.16 8.56 2.23
C LEU A 74 6.98 8.89 3.47
N ASN A 75 8.12 9.55 3.31
CA ASN A 75 8.95 10.01 4.41
C ASN A 75 8.22 11.04 5.28
N ASN A 76 7.55 12.01 4.68
CA ASN A 76 6.78 13.04 5.40
C ASN A 76 5.60 12.45 6.19
N MET A 77 5.01 11.37 5.71
CA MET A 77 3.95 10.64 6.42
C MET A 77 4.49 9.74 7.56
N GLY A 78 5.80 9.56 7.65
CA GLY A 78 6.40 8.57 8.54
C GLY A 78 5.92 7.16 8.19
N TYR A 79 5.71 6.88 6.90
CA TYR A 79 5.31 5.57 6.41
C TYR A 79 6.57 4.75 6.14
N ASN A 80 6.81 3.77 6.99
CA ASN A 80 7.96 2.88 6.82
C ASN A 80 7.62 1.79 5.81
N VAL A 81 8.08 1.96 4.58
CA VAL A 81 7.82 1.04 3.45
C VAL A 81 8.90 -0.04 3.30
N THR A 82 9.91 -0.03 4.17
CA THR A 82 10.98 -1.03 4.14
C THR A 82 10.60 -2.32 4.88
N ILE A 83 9.52 -2.27 5.68
CA ILE A 83 9.01 -3.40 6.44
C ILE A 83 8.13 -4.24 5.52
N GLY A 84 8.41 -5.54 5.47
CA GLY A 84 7.68 -6.48 4.65
C GLY A 84 8.25 -6.56 3.23
N ARG A 85 9.22 -7.43 3.04
CA ARG A 85 9.76 -7.75 1.70
C ARG A 85 8.68 -8.36 0.82
N SER A 86 7.95 -7.53 0.15
CA SER A 86 7.14 -7.97 -0.96
C SER A 86 8.04 -8.18 -2.17
N ASN A 87 7.86 -9.29 -2.84
CA ASN A 87 8.47 -9.50 -4.15
C ASN A 87 7.84 -8.62 -5.25
N GLY A 88 7.29 -7.47 -4.95
CA GLY A 88 6.68 -6.51 -5.89
C GLY A 88 5.96 -7.15 -7.08
N CYS A 89 5.06 -6.49 -7.71
CA CYS A 89 4.40 -7.02 -8.91
C CYS A 89 3.70 -8.39 -8.72
N LYS A 90 3.19 -8.69 -7.54
CA LYS A 90 2.53 -9.97 -7.24
C LYS A 90 1.31 -10.23 -8.12
N LYS A 91 0.55 -9.18 -8.40
CA LYS A 91 -0.64 -9.27 -9.27
C LYS A 91 -0.32 -9.36 -10.77
N LEU A 92 0.93 -9.21 -11.19
CA LEU A 92 1.27 -9.17 -12.62
C LEU A 92 0.78 -10.41 -13.38
N SER A 93 0.94 -11.60 -12.80
CA SER A 93 0.49 -12.86 -13.42
C SER A 93 -1.04 -12.95 -13.48
N GLU A 94 -1.72 -12.50 -12.45
CA GLU A 94 -3.18 -12.47 -12.40
C GLU A 94 -3.74 -11.48 -13.44
N LEU A 95 -3.17 -10.28 -13.50
CA LEU A 95 -3.57 -9.25 -14.46
C LEU A 95 -3.28 -9.66 -15.91
N LYS A 96 -2.14 -10.32 -16.18
CA LYS A 96 -1.82 -10.85 -17.52
C LYS A 96 -2.76 -11.95 -17.98
N ASN A 97 -3.34 -12.71 -17.06
CA ASN A 97 -4.31 -13.77 -17.36
C ASN A 97 -5.74 -13.22 -17.55
N ASN A 98 -5.95 -11.93 -17.31
CA ASN A 98 -7.25 -11.31 -17.51
C ASN A 98 -7.47 -11.00 -18.99
N SER A 99 -8.43 -11.69 -19.62
CA SER A 99 -8.76 -11.54 -21.04
C SER A 99 -9.27 -10.15 -21.46
N SER A 100 -9.68 -9.32 -20.51
CA SER A 100 -10.09 -7.93 -20.76
C SER A 100 -8.92 -6.95 -20.84
N LEU A 101 -7.70 -7.39 -20.57
CA LEU A 101 -6.50 -6.56 -20.61
C LEU A 101 -5.62 -6.99 -21.79
N LYS A 102 -5.27 -6.03 -22.65
CA LYS A 102 -4.41 -6.23 -23.81
C LYS A 102 -2.92 -6.16 -23.44
N GLU A 103 -2.58 -5.24 -22.57
CA GLU A 103 -1.22 -5.02 -22.12
C GLU A 103 -1.18 -4.73 -20.62
N VAL A 104 -0.21 -5.34 -19.93
CA VAL A 104 0.03 -5.11 -18.51
C VAL A 104 1.53 -5.08 -18.26
N ASN A 105 2.02 -3.98 -17.71
CA ASN A 105 3.39 -3.82 -17.27
C ASN A 105 3.43 -3.48 -15.79
N CYS A 106 4.55 -3.77 -15.12
CA CYS A 106 4.73 -3.49 -13.72
C CYS A 106 6.14 -2.97 -13.46
N TRP A 107 6.22 -1.89 -12.73
CA TRP A 107 7.44 -1.36 -12.13
C TRP A 107 7.40 -1.55 -10.61
N LYS A 108 8.50 -1.90 -10.01
CA LYS A 108 8.65 -2.03 -8.55
C LYS A 108 9.76 -1.11 -8.04
N SER A 109 9.56 -0.49 -6.90
CA SER A 109 10.63 0.21 -6.21
C SER A 109 11.71 -0.77 -5.72
N SER A 110 12.99 -0.35 -5.82
CA SER A 110 14.12 -1.10 -5.28
C SER A 110 14.18 -1.05 -3.76
N ASP A 111 13.81 0.08 -3.18
CA ASP A 111 14.05 0.42 -1.78
C ASP A 111 12.79 0.35 -0.92
N TYR A 112 11.61 0.40 -1.56
CA TYR A 112 10.33 0.50 -0.90
C TYR A 112 9.36 -0.59 -1.34
N ASN A 113 8.41 -0.90 -0.47
CA ASN A 113 7.48 -1.99 -0.68
C ASN A 113 6.21 -1.53 -1.41
N PHE A 114 6.36 -0.95 -2.60
CA PHE A 114 5.24 -0.64 -3.48
C PHE A 114 5.57 -0.97 -4.93
N SER A 115 4.55 -1.21 -5.72
CA SER A 115 4.63 -1.49 -7.16
C SER A 115 3.58 -0.69 -7.91
N ILE A 116 3.89 -0.31 -9.15
CA ILE A 116 3.00 0.43 -10.02
C ILE A 116 2.76 -0.42 -11.27
N TYR A 117 1.50 -0.60 -11.60
CA TYR A 117 1.07 -1.30 -12.80
C TYR A 117 0.57 -0.28 -13.83
N SER A 118 0.89 -0.49 -15.07
CA SER A 118 0.22 0.14 -16.19
C SER A 118 -0.58 -0.91 -16.96
N MET A 119 -1.82 -0.61 -17.25
CA MET A 119 -2.77 -1.55 -17.85
C MET A 119 -3.50 -0.89 -19.00
N MET A 120 -3.59 -1.60 -20.12
CA MET A 120 -4.41 -1.22 -21.27
C MET A 120 -5.49 -2.28 -21.48
N ASP A 121 -6.73 -1.88 -21.59
CA ASP A 121 -7.84 -2.78 -21.88
C ASP A 121 -7.99 -3.06 -23.39
N THR A 122 -8.94 -3.92 -23.75
CA THR A 122 -9.24 -4.27 -25.14
C THR A 122 -9.79 -3.12 -25.97
N GLU A 123 -10.31 -2.06 -25.32
CA GLU A 123 -10.82 -0.83 -25.95
C GLU A 123 -9.73 0.25 -26.10
N ASN A 124 -8.47 -0.09 -25.78
CA ASN A 124 -7.31 0.80 -25.73
C ASN A 124 -7.41 1.90 -24.65
N ASN A 125 -8.21 1.72 -23.62
CA ASN A 125 -8.20 2.61 -22.47
C ASN A 125 -7.00 2.28 -21.58
N TRP A 126 -6.32 3.30 -21.09
CA TRP A 126 -5.12 3.19 -20.28
C TRP A 126 -5.39 3.56 -18.82
N ARG A 127 -4.83 2.81 -17.89
CA ARG A 127 -4.94 3.09 -16.46
C ARG A 127 -3.72 2.62 -15.70
N TYR A 128 -3.49 3.24 -14.54
CA TYR A 128 -2.45 2.83 -13.61
C TYR A 128 -3.08 2.14 -12.41
N GLY A 129 -2.41 1.13 -11.89
CA GLY A 129 -2.74 0.46 -10.65
C GLY A 129 -1.57 0.56 -9.69
N ILE A 130 -1.84 0.58 -8.39
CA ILE A 130 -0.84 0.61 -7.34
C ILE A 130 -1.06 -0.56 -6.40
N GLU A 131 0.03 -1.21 -6.04
CA GLU A 131 0.10 -2.18 -4.96
C GLU A 131 1.01 -1.63 -3.89
N THR A 132 0.50 -1.44 -2.68
CA THR A 132 1.26 -1.10 -1.47
C THR A 132 0.86 -2.03 -0.34
N TYR A 133 1.53 -1.95 0.80
CA TYR A 133 1.27 -2.86 1.91
C TYR A 133 0.93 -2.09 3.17
N MET A 134 -0.13 -2.53 3.84
CA MET A 134 -0.42 -2.11 5.19
C MET A 134 0.28 -3.08 6.16
N TYR A 135 0.93 -2.54 7.16
CA TYR A 135 1.51 -3.33 8.25
C TYR A 135 1.05 -2.78 9.60
N PHE A 136 0.98 -3.65 10.58
CA PHE A 136 0.66 -3.30 11.94
C PHE A 136 1.92 -3.34 12.79
N GLU A 137 2.32 -2.19 13.31
CA GLU A 137 3.31 -2.12 14.38
C GLU A 137 2.59 -2.35 15.71
N LEU A 138 2.68 -3.55 16.25
CA LEU A 138 2.18 -3.84 17.58
C LEU A 138 3.27 -3.50 18.60
N PRO A 139 3.06 -2.53 19.49
CA PRO A 139 4.09 -2.07 20.42
C PRO A 139 4.58 -3.16 21.39
N LEU A 140 3.83 -4.26 21.54
CA LEU A 140 4.15 -5.38 22.42
C LEU A 140 5.04 -6.46 21.78
N PHE A 141 5.10 -6.54 20.45
CA PHE A 141 5.78 -7.62 19.73
C PHE A 141 7.03 -7.20 18.96
N GLY A 142 7.42 -5.92 19.06
CA GLY A 142 8.57 -5.38 18.33
C GLY A 142 8.26 -5.14 16.84
N LYS A 143 9.30 -4.78 16.07
CA LYS A 143 9.20 -4.45 14.65
C LYS A 143 9.17 -5.69 13.73
N ASN A 144 8.54 -6.77 14.14
CA ASN A 144 8.45 -7.95 13.31
C ASN A 144 7.19 -7.89 12.44
N ASP A 145 7.34 -8.17 11.16
CA ASP A 145 6.33 -8.18 10.08
C ASP A 145 5.21 -9.21 10.28
N ILE A 146 4.56 -9.22 11.44
CA ILE A 146 3.63 -10.30 11.77
C ILE A 146 2.36 -10.22 10.91
N PHE A 147 1.96 -9.02 10.49
CA PHE A 147 0.77 -8.85 9.66
C PHE A 147 0.98 -7.75 8.61
N SER A 148 1.21 -8.13 7.36
CA SER A 148 1.19 -7.23 6.22
C SER A 148 0.06 -7.61 5.27
N PHE A 149 -0.76 -6.64 4.88
CA PHE A 149 -1.85 -6.84 3.93
C PHE A 149 -1.61 -5.98 2.70
N PRO A 150 -1.75 -6.54 1.49
CA PRO A 150 -1.66 -5.76 0.27
C PRO A 150 -2.87 -4.83 0.13
N LEU A 151 -2.62 -3.60 -0.27
CA LEU A 151 -3.63 -2.61 -0.63
C LEU A 151 -3.47 -2.24 -2.09
N TYR A 152 -4.57 -2.30 -2.83
CA TYR A 152 -4.62 -1.98 -4.25
C TYR A 152 -5.42 -0.71 -4.49
N ALA A 153 -5.02 0.06 -5.49
CA ALA A 153 -5.80 1.17 -6.02
C ALA A 153 -5.58 1.26 -7.52
N ASP A 154 -6.64 1.58 -8.25
CA ASP A 154 -6.59 1.84 -9.67
C ASP A 154 -6.86 3.32 -9.93
N SER A 155 -6.20 3.87 -10.97
CA SER A 155 -6.40 5.24 -11.44
C SER A 155 -7.71 5.40 -12.20
N TYR A 156 -8.08 6.65 -12.47
CA TYR A 156 -9.03 6.94 -13.52
C TYR A 156 -8.52 6.44 -14.88
N THR A 157 -9.45 6.17 -15.78
CA THR A 157 -9.11 5.74 -17.14
C THR A 157 -8.62 6.93 -17.95
N PHE A 158 -7.50 6.78 -18.65
CA PHE A 158 -6.99 7.74 -19.62
C PHE A 158 -7.50 7.35 -20.99
N PHE A 159 -8.19 8.27 -21.67
CA PHE A 159 -8.68 8.08 -23.01
C PHE A 159 -7.69 8.67 -24.00
N LYS A 160 -7.60 8.04 -25.18
CA LYS A 160 -6.88 8.64 -26.30
C LYS A 160 -7.63 9.88 -26.76
N VAL A 161 -6.98 11.04 -26.68
CA VAL A 161 -7.49 12.26 -27.31
C VAL A 161 -7.13 12.16 -28.79
N GLU A 162 -8.14 12.07 -29.67
CA GLU A 162 -7.96 12.09 -31.14
C GLU A 162 -7.63 13.50 -31.63
#